data_fc3aa246543f009e0884e05682a326ab
#
_entry.id   fc3aa246543f009e0884e05682a326ab
#
_cell.length_a   1.000
_cell.length_b   1.000
_cell.length_c   1.000
_cell.angle_alpha   90.00
_cell.angle_beta   90.00
_cell.angle_gamma   90.00
#
_symmetry.space_group_name_H-M   'P 1'
#
loop_
_entity.id
_entity.type
_entity.pdbx_description
1 polymer ?
#
loop_
_entity_poly.entity_id
_entity_poly.type
_entity_poly.pdbx_seq_one_letter_code
_entity_poly.pdbx_strand_id
1 'polypeptide(L)'
;MTRLDAAADTVHWGYFDARLAPVLTIDSGERVTISTVSGPPEILPKVTFPIDPALPAIHAANGPQRFFGHMCTGPVEVRGAKAGQTLQIDIEAIEPYFEWGHNVIRPLSGALPGEFAESRSIVIALDRTRGVWRLPWGQDVPLRPFFGVMAVAPPAAWGVIPTPPPRRNGGNMDNKELVAGTTLYLPIFTDGALFSVGDGHGAQGDGEVCVSAIETGLVGTFRLTIRDDLSLEWPRAETPTHMITMAFDPDLDDCVVVALRQMLDVVCAATSLDRYQAYTLLSVAGDLRVTQVVNGNKGVHLMLDKRYLRHA
;
A
#
# COMPACT_ATOMS: atom_id res chain seq x y z
N MET A 1 22.23 -6.21 7.37
CA MET A 1 20.92 -5.69 6.96
C MET A 1 19.90 -6.77 7.27
N THR A 2 18.92 -6.46 8.10
CA THR A 2 17.91 -7.42 8.55
C THR A 2 17.00 -7.78 7.39
N ARG A 3 16.64 -9.07 7.26
CA ARG A 3 15.77 -9.58 6.20
C ARG A 3 14.63 -10.39 6.79
N LEU A 4 13.44 -10.21 6.24
CA LEU A 4 12.24 -10.97 6.56
C LEU A 4 11.65 -11.50 5.25
N ASP A 5 11.71 -12.81 5.05
CA ASP A 5 11.16 -13.44 3.86
C ASP A 5 9.71 -13.91 4.10
N ALA A 6 8.90 -13.86 3.04
CA ALA A 6 7.56 -14.42 3.06
C ALA A 6 7.64 -15.95 3.23
N ALA A 7 7.02 -16.45 4.27
CA ALA A 7 6.97 -17.87 4.62
C ALA A 7 5.66 -18.20 5.34
N ALA A 8 5.42 -19.48 5.58
CA ALA A 8 4.18 -19.94 6.22
C ALA A 8 3.96 -19.38 7.64
N ASP A 9 5.04 -19.05 8.34
CA ASP A 9 5.06 -18.51 9.70
C ASP A 9 5.32 -17.00 9.79
N THR A 10 5.59 -16.35 8.65
CA THR A 10 5.81 -14.89 8.58
C THR A 10 4.73 -14.14 7.82
N VAL A 11 3.76 -14.87 7.26
CA VAL A 11 2.65 -14.30 6.50
C VAL A 11 1.33 -14.51 7.24
N HIS A 12 0.59 -13.43 7.45
CA HIS A 12 -0.84 -13.49 7.78
C HIS A 12 -1.68 -13.15 6.54
N TRP A 13 -2.88 -13.75 6.40
CA TRP A 13 -3.64 -13.66 5.15
C TRP A 13 -5.05 -13.13 5.36
N GLY A 14 -5.31 -11.95 4.79
CA GLY A 14 -6.63 -11.34 4.66
C GLY A 14 -7.08 -10.49 5.84
N TYR A 15 -6.26 -10.31 6.88
CA TYR A 15 -6.65 -9.57 8.07
C TYR A 15 -5.50 -8.83 8.73
N PHE A 16 -5.85 -7.83 9.54
CA PHE A 16 -4.97 -7.19 10.54
C PHE A 16 -5.58 -7.37 11.93
N ASP A 17 -4.72 -7.54 12.94
CA ASP A 17 -5.11 -7.69 14.34
C ASP A 17 -4.01 -7.13 15.25
N ALA A 18 -4.38 -6.27 16.18
CA ALA A 18 -3.45 -5.72 17.17
C ALA A 18 -2.81 -6.79 18.09
N ARG A 19 -3.35 -8.01 18.11
CA ARG A 19 -2.88 -9.12 18.93
C ARG A 19 -1.91 -10.05 18.20
N LEU A 20 -1.62 -9.80 16.92
CA LEU A 20 -0.62 -10.59 16.19
C LEU A 20 0.74 -10.45 16.86
N ALA A 21 1.36 -11.57 17.19
CA ALA A 21 2.73 -11.57 17.69
C ALA A 21 3.69 -11.10 16.58
N PRO A 22 4.66 -10.25 16.88
CA PRO A 22 5.65 -9.86 15.90
C PRO A 22 6.51 -11.05 15.47
N VAL A 23 6.76 -11.15 14.18
CA VAL A 23 7.67 -12.17 13.60
C VAL A 23 9.12 -11.65 13.52
N LEU A 24 9.29 -10.34 13.68
CA LEU A 24 10.58 -9.67 13.72
C LEU A 24 10.47 -8.42 14.61
N THR A 25 11.53 -8.14 15.38
CA THR A 25 11.66 -6.90 16.15
C THR A 25 12.92 -6.17 15.71
N ILE A 26 12.81 -4.87 15.43
CA ILE A 26 13.91 -3.99 15.05
C ILE A 26 13.93 -2.73 15.90
N ASP A 27 15.05 -2.01 15.90
CA ASP A 27 15.14 -0.70 16.54
C ASP A 27 14.71 0.43 15.57
N SER A 28 14.26 1.56 16.13
CA SER A 28 13.89 2.73 15.33
C SER A 28 15.08 3.24 14.51
N GLY A 29 14.84 3.49 13.21
CA GLY A 29 15.86 3.90 12.24
C GLY A 29 16.57 2.75 11.55
N GLU A 30 16.32 1.50 11.93
CA GLU A 30 16.90 0.34 11.25
C GLU A 30 16.25 0.08 9.89
N ARG A 31 17.04 -0.60 9.04
CA ARG A 31 16.61 -1.07 7.72
C ARG A 31 16.19 -2.53 7.78
N VAL A 32 15.09 -2.82 7.13
CA VAL A 32 14.61 -4.18 6.92
C VAL A 32 14.31 -4.40 5.44
N THR A 33 14.75 -5.52 4.88
CA THR A 33 14.34 -5.99 3.55
C THR A 33 13.26 -7.04 3.73
N ILE A 34 12.10 -6.84 3.11
CA ILE A 34 10.94 -7.73 3.24
C ILE A 34 10.56 -8.24 1.86
N SER A 35 10.44 -9.57 1.71
CA SER A 35 9.84 -10.16 0.51
C SER A 35 8.35 -10.39 0.71
N THR A 36 7.57 -10.23 -0.35
CA THR A 36 6.14 -10.52 -0.38
C THR A 36 5.83 -11.46 -1.54
N VAL A 37 4.72 -12.17 -1.42
CA VAL A 37 4.21 -13.05 -2.46
C VAL A 37 2.79 -12.64 -2.83
N SER A 38 2.38 -12.95 -4.06
CA SER A 38 1.03 -12.72 -4.55
C SER A 38 0.60 -13.90 -5.44
N GLY A 39 -0.70 -14.08 -5.56
CA GLY A 39 -1.29 -15.13 -6.38
C GLY A 39 -1.94 -16.24 -5.55
N PRO A 40 -3.28 -16.22 -5.41
CA PRO A 40 -4.02 -17.34 -4.82
C PRO A 40 -3.88 -18.61 -5.70
N PRO A 41 -4.13 -19.81 -5.15
CA PRO A 41 -3.88 -21.08 -5.84
C PRO A 41 -4.53 -21.20 -7.21
N GLU A 42 -5.67 -20.52 -7.40
CA GLU A 42 -6.50 -20.62 -8.61
C GLU A 42 -5.88 -19.95 -9.83
N ILE A 43 -4.96 -19.00 -9.61
CA ILE A 43 -4.39 -18.17 -10.69
C ILE A 43 -2.89 -18.40 -10.91
N LEU A 44 -2.27 -19.32 -10.18
CA LEU A 44 -0.85 -19.63 -10.38
C LEU A 44 -0.58 -20.07 -11.82
N PRO A 45 0.49 -19.55 -12.46
CA PRO A 45 0.87 -20.00 -13.80
C PRO A 45 1.32 -21.47 -13.73
N LYS A 46 0.56 -22.34 -14.39
CA LYS A 46 0.74 -23.80 -14.25
C LYS A 46 1.96 -24.36 -14.98
N VAL A 47 2.52 -23.67 -15.97
CA VAL A 47 3.56 -24.25 -16.86
C VAL A 47 4.63 -23.26 -17.33
N THR A 48 4.41 -21.95 -17.23
CA THR A 48 5.23 -20.95 -17.94
C THR A 48 6.31 -20.30 -17.08
N PHE A 49 6.10 -20.22 -15.76
CA PHE A 49 6.99 -19.55 -14.83
C PHE A 49 7.28 -20.42 -13.58
N PRO A 50 8.48 -20.33 -13.01
CA PRO A 50 8.76 -20.98 -11.74
C PRO A 50 7.89 -20.38 -10.64
N ILE A 51 7.29 -21.23 -9.83
CA ILE A 51 6.54 -20.85 -8.63
C ILE A 51 7.50 -20.94 -7.44
N ASP A 52 7.61 -19.86 -6.68
CA ASP A 52 8.37 -19.88 -5.44
C ASP A 52 7.78 -20.91 -4.47
N PRO A 53 8.58 -21.83 -3.91
CA PRO A 53 8.07 -22.87 -3.01
C PRO A 53 7.45 -22.32 -1.73
N ALA A 54 7.76 -21.10 -1.31
CA ALA A 54 7.08 -20.44 -0.18
C ALA A 54 5.59 -20.24 -0.45
N LEU A 55 5.18 -19.94 -1.68
CA LEU A 55 3.81 -19.64 -2.01
C LEU A 55 2.85 -20.82 -1.79
N PRO A 56 3.11 -22.05 -2.30
CA PRO A 56 2.31 -23.22 -1.94
C PRO A 56 2.33 -23.54 -0.44
N ALA A 57 3.46 -23.34 0.25
CA ALA A 57 3.55 -23.57 1.69
C ALA A 57 2.66 -22.58 2.49
N ILE A 58 2.64 -21.31 2.09
CA ILE A 58 1.75 -20.28 2.66
C ILE A 58 0.29 -20.65 2.40
N HIS A 59 -0.05 -21.09 1.18
CA HIS A 59 -1.39 -21.56 0.85
C HIS A 59 -1.84 -22.73 1.74
N ALA A 60 -0.96 -23.70 1.95
CA ALA A 60 -1.28 -24.86 2.79
C ALA A 60 -1.48 -24.50 4.26
N ALA A 61 -0.65 -23.59 4.78
CA ALA A 61 -0.70 -23.16 6.18
C ALA A 61 -1.95 -22.30 6.50
N ASN A 62 -2.34 -21.42 5.54
CA ASN A 62 -3.39 -20.43 5.76
C ASN A 62 -4.73 -20.80 5.10
N GLY A 63 -4.75 -21.78 4.18
CA GLY A 63 -5.86 -22.05 3.26
C GLY A 63 -7.25 -22.23 3.90
N PRO A 64 -7.41 -23.08 4.93
CA PRO A 64 -8.73 -23.33 5.53
C PRO A 64 -9.26 -22.19 6.41
N GLN A 65 -8.38 -21.30 6.89
CA GLN A 65 -8.73 -20.25 7.86
C GLN A 65 -8.51 -18.85 7.33
N ARG A 66 -8.12 -18.73 6.05
CA ARG A 66 -7.88 -17.42 5.43
C ARG A 66 -9.13 -16.58 5.32
N PHE A 67 -9.00 -15.31 5.60
CA PHE A 67 -9.97 -14.31 5.15
C PHE A 67 -9.76 -14.01 3.65
N PHE A 68 -10.79 -13.50 3.00
CA PHE A 68 -10.62 -12.92 1.68
C PHE A 68 -9.72 -11.67 1.78
N GLY A 69 -8.70 -11.57 0.92
CA GLY A 69 -7.77 -10.44 0.90
C GLY A 69 -6.32 -10.85 0.63
N HIS A 70 -5.40 -10.06 1.15
CA HIS A 70 -4.00 -10.05 0.77
C HIS A 70 -3.13 -10.87 1.72
N MET A 71 -2.08 -11.47 1.19
CA MET A 71 -0.99 -12.07 1.96
C MET A 71 -0.03 -10.93 2.39
N CYS A 72 0.12 -10.75 3.69
CA CYS A 72 0.97 -9.70 4.27
C CYS A 72 2.11 -10.33 5.04
N THR A 73 3.35 -9.97 4.71
CA THR A 73 4.55 -10.36 5.46
C THR A 73 4.73 -9.43 6.65
N GLY A 74 4.85 -10.00 7.83
CA GLY A 74 4.90 -9.29 9.12
C GLY A 74 4.05 -9.98 10.19
N PRO A 75 3.79 -9.31 11.33
CA PRO A 75 4.14 -7.92 11.60
C PRO A 75 5.59 -7.75 12.10
N VAL A 76 6.17 -6.60 11.77
CA VAL A 76 7.46 -6.15 12.29
C VAL A 76 7.21 -5.19 13.44
N GLU A 77 7.72 -5.52 14.62
CA GLU A 77 7.72 -4.62 15.77
C GLU A 77 8.86 -3.61 15.66
N VAL A 78 8.56 -2.33 15.88
CA VAL A 78 9.58 -1.30 16.08
C VAL A 78 9.67 -1.00 17.57
N ARG A 79 10.82 -1.37 18.18
CA ARG A 79 11.03 -1.28 19.61
C ARG A 79 10.84 0.15 20.12
N GLY A 80 10.01 0.31 21.14
CA GLY A 80 9.73 1.59 21.77
C GLY A 80 8.63 2.41 21.09
N ALA A 81 8.08 1.97 19.95
CA ALA A 81 6.95 2.63 19.34
C ALA A 81 5.71 2.62 20.24
N LYS A 82 5.03 3.76 20.34
CA LYS A 82 3.84 3.95 21.19
C LYS A 82 2.65 4.44 20.39
N ALA A 83 1.47 4.01 20.78
CA ALA A 83 0.22 4.55 20.26
C ALA A 83 0.19 6.08 20.39
N GLY A 84 -0.25 6.79 19.34
CA GLY A 84 -0.27 8.25 19.25
C GLY A 84 0.96 8.86 18.55
N GLN A 85 2.04 8.11 18.39
CA GLN A 85 3.18 8.50 17.54
C GLN A 85 2.90 8.19 16.07
N THR A 86 3.85 8.52 15.20
CA THR A 86 3.81 8.19 13.77
C THR A 86 4.97 7.28 13.40
N LEU A 87 4.72 6.26 12.59
CA LEU A 87 5.74 5.47 11.93
C LEU A 87 6.10 6.11 10.59
N GLN A 88 7.35 6.53 10.45
CA GLN A 88 7.94 6.91 9.17
C GLN A 88 8.53 5.67 8.50
N ILE A 89 8.15 5.46 7.25
CA ILE A 89 8.56 4.33 6.41
C ILE A 89 9.25 4.91 5.17
N ASP A 90 10.58 4.95 5.18
CA ASP A 90 11.34 5.34 3.99
C ASP A 90 11.42 4.13 3.07
N ILE A 91 10.83 4.21 1.90
CA ILE A 91 10.83 3.17 0.88
C ILE A 91 12.12 3.34 0.05
N GLU A 92 13.20 2.63 0.45
CA GLU A 92 14.52 2.84 -0.15
C GLU A 92 14.68 2.09 -1.49
N ALA A 93 14.08 0.91 -1.62
CA ALA A 93 14.10 0.13 -2.86
C ALA A 93 12.86 -0.76 -2.96
N ILE A 94 12.41 -1.01 -4.19
CA ILE A 94 11.37 -2.01 -4.50
C ILE A 94 11.78 -2.71 -5.79
N GLU A 95 11.83 -4.04 -5.75
CA GLU A 95 12.18 -4.86 -6.90
C GLU A 95 11.18 -6.00 -7.10
N PRO A 96 10.85 -6.38 -8.35
CA PRO A 96 10.06 -7.56 -8.60
C PRO A 96 10.76 -8.82 -8.08
N TYR A 97 10.03 -9.62 -7.32
CA TYR A 97 10.49 -10.93 -6.83
C TYR A 97 10.21 -12.03 -7.86
N PHE A 98 9.07 -11.92 -8.56
CA PHE A 98 8.68 -12.85 -9.61
C PHE A 98 9.00 -12.30 -11.02
N GLU A 99 9.14 -13.22 -11.98
CA GLU A 99 9.22 -12.91 -13.43
C GLU A 99 7.84 -12.81 -14.08
N TRP A 100 6.80 -12.90 -13.30
CA TRP A 100 5.41 -12.87 -13.72
C TRP A 100 4.54 -12.05 -12.75
N GLY A 101 3.49 -11.53 -13.29
CA GLY A 101 2.38 -10.96 -12.54
C GLY A 101 1.06 -11.48 -13.09
N HIS A 102 -0.03 -11.08 -12.47
CA HIS A 102 -1.36 -11.44 -12.94
C HIS A 102 -2.33 -10.27 -12.81
N ASN A 103 -3.43 -10.35 -13.52
CA ASN A 103 -4.58 -9.47 -13.34
C ASN A 103 -5.84 -10.32 -13.37
N VAL A 104 -6.83 -9.94 -12.57
CA VAL A 104 -8.09 -10.72 -12.44
C VAL A 104 -9.28 -9.78 -12.56
N ILE A 105 -10.22 -10.16 -13.44
CA ILE A 105 -11.57 -9.61 -13.46
C ILE A 105 -12.50 -10.62 -12.80
N ARG A 106 -13.37 -10.16 -11.92
CA ARG A 106 -14.37 -11.01 -11.24
C ARG A 106 -15.76 -10.41 -11.39
N PRO A 107 -16.80 -11.24 -11.55
CA PRO A 107 -18.18 -10.76 -11.54
C PRO A 107 -18.48 -9.96 -10.27
N LEU A 108 -19.28 -8.92 -10.42
CA LEU A 108 -19.71 -8.02 -9.34
C LEU A 108 -18.56 -7.29 -8.60
N SER A 109 -17.38 -7.23 -9.22
CA SER A 109 -16.20 -6.52 -8.70
C SER A 109 -15.79 -5.40 -9.64
N GLY A 110 -14.90 -4.53 -9.17
CA GLY A 110 -14.43 -3.40 -9.96
C GLY A 110 -15.40 -2.23 -10.01
N ALA A 111 -15.04 -1.22 -10.80
CA ALA A 111 -15.83 0.00 -10.97
C ALA A 111 -17.07 -0.21 -11.86
N LEU A 112 -17.15 -1.32 -12.60
CA LEU A 112 -18.23 -1.68 -13.52
C LEU A 112 -18.82 -3.06 -13.16
N PRO A 113 -19.38 -3.25 -11.97
CA PRO A 113 -19.69 -4.57 -11.41
C PRO A 113 -20.76 -5.35 -12.19
N GLY A 114 -21.61 -4.68 -12.95
CA GLY A 114 -22.68 -5.32 -13.74
C GLY A 114 -22.31 -5.70 -15.18
N GLU A 115 -21.09 -5.34 -15.65
CA GLU A 115 -20.75 -5.49 -17.07
C GLU A 115 -19.96 -6.78 -17.40
N PHE A 116 -19.27 -7.35 -16.44
CA PHE A 116 -18.40 -8.50 -16.62
C PHE A 116 -18.94 -9.72 -15.88
N ALA A 117 -19.65 -10.59 -16.60
CA ALA A 117 -20.33 -11.75 -16.00
C ALA A 117 -19.40 -12.95 -15.75
N GLU A 118 -18.20 -12.97 -16.33
CA GLU A 118 -17.26 -14.08 -16.23
C GLU A 118 -16.01 -13.68 -15.46
N SER A 119 -15.52 -14.60 -14.63
CA SER A 119 -14.19 -14.46 -14.03
C SER A 119 -13.11 -14.73 -15.09
N ARG A 120 -12.20 -13.79 -15.26
CA ARG A 120 -11.05 -13.92 -16.16
C ARG A 120 -9.78 -13.55 -15.43
N SER A 121 -8.75 -14.39 -15.58
CA SER A 121 -7.40 -14.09 -15.12
C SER A 121 -6.42 -14.19 -16.28
N ILE A 122 -5.44 -13.31 -16.28
CA ILE A 122 -4.31 -13.34 -17.21
C ILE A 122 -3.02 -13.40 -16.44
N VAL A 123 -2.03 -14.10 -16.98
CA VAL A 123 -0.64 -14.06 -16.51
C VAL A 123 0.15 -13.13 -17.42
N ILE A 124 0.94 -12.26 -16.83
CA ILE A 124 1.67 -11.18 -17.49
C ILE A 124 3.15 -11.39 -17.26
N ALA A 125 3.94 -11.48 -18.33
CA ALA A 125 5.38 -11.66 -18.26
C ALA A 125 6.09 -10.34 -17.98
N LEU A 126 7.14 -10.40 -17.14
CA LEU A 126 8.06 -9.29 -16.93
C LEU A 126 9.24 -9.38 -17.90
N ASP A 127 9.46 -8.36 -18.68
CA ASP A 127 10.71 -8.15 -19.43
C ASP A 127 11.62 -7.19 -18.61
N ARG A 128 12.47 -7.77 -17.76
CA ARG A 128 13.41 -6.99 -16.91
C ARG A 128 14.38 -6.16 -17.71
N THR A 129 14.78 -6.66 -18.89
CA THR A 129 15.78 -5.96 -19.73
C THR A 129 15.21 -4.65 -20.26
N ARG A 130 13.93 -4.65 -20.61
CA ARG A 130 13.22 -3.46 -21.11
C ARG A 130 12.51 -2.67 -20.01
N GLY A 131 12.40 -3.24 -18.81
CA GLY A 131 11.66 -2.63 -17.70
C GLY A 131 10.16 -2.50 -17.99
N VAL A 132 9.55 -3.53 -18.58
CA VAL A 132 8.13 -3.51 -18.95
C VAL A 132 7.44 -4.83 -18.65
N TRP A 133 6.15 -4.74 -18.35
CA TRP A 133 5.22 -5.86 -18.34
C TRP A 133 4.59 -6.03 -19.71
N ARG A 134 4.66 -7.24 -20.27
CA ARG A 134 4.09 -7.54 -21.57
C ARG A 134 2.71 -8.17 -21.46
N LEU A 135 1.69 -7.41 -21.82
CA LEU A 135 0.31 -7.91 -21.86
C LEU A 135 0.14 -8.97 -22.95
N PRO A 136 -0.72 -9.99 -22.74
CA PRO A 136 -0.87 -11.09 -23.71
C PRO A 136 -1.28 -10.67 -25.13
N TRP A 137 -1.88 -9.51 -25.28
CA TRP A 137 -2.30 -8.95 -26.57
C TRP A 137 -1.33 -7.92 -27.16
N GLY A 138 -0.13 -7.79 -26.55
CA GLY A 138 1.02 -7.11 -27.19
C GLY A 138 1.40 -5.74 -26.66
N GLN A 139 0.58 -5.08 -25.82
CA GLN A 139 0.99 -3.82 -25.20
C GLN A 139 2.05 -4.04 -24.13
N ASP A 140 2.98 -3.08 -24.05
CA ASP A 140 3.97 -2.99 -22.99
C ASP A 140 3.53 -1.93 -21.95
N VAL A 141 3.52 -2.30 -20.68
CA VAL A 141 3.23 -1.41 -19.55
C VAL A 141 4.53 -1.19 -18.78
N PRO A 142 4.98 0.05 -18.56
CA PRO A 142 6.20 0.32 -17.79
C PRO A 142 6.18 -0.34 -16.41
N LEU A 143 7.31 -0.93 -16.02
CA LEU A 143 7.52 -1.43 -14.66
C LEU A 143 7.58 -0.22 -13.71
N ARG A 144 6.63 -0.16 -12.78
CA ARG A 144 6.56 0.86 -11.73
C ARG A 144 6.06 0.20 -10.44
N PRO A 145 6.95 -0.55 -9.75
CA PRO A 145 6.52 -1.38 -8.64
C PRO A 145 6.26 -0.55 -7.38
N PHE A 146 5.22 -0.94 -6.65
CA PHE A 146 4.90 -0.43 -5.32
C PHE A 146 4.09 -1.48 -4.55
N PHE A 147 3.93 -1.28 -3.23
CA PHE A 147 3.09 -2.16 -2.41
C PHE A 147 1.72 -1.54 -2.25
N GLY A 148 0.68 -2.25 -2.65
CA GLY A 148 -0.72 -1.87 -2.42
C GLY A 148 -1.04 -1.84 -0.93
N VAL A 149 -0.55 -2.85 -0.18
CA VAL A 149 -0.73 -2.95 1.27
C VAL A 149 0.53 -2.57 2.02
N MET A 150 0.45 -1.50 2.79
CA MET A 150 1.38 -1.16 3.87
C MET A 150 0.56 -0.69 5.08
N ALA A 151 0.67 -1.38 6.22
CA ALA A 151 -0.15 -1.12 7.40
C ALA A 151 0.64 -1.22 8.70
N VAL A 152 0.22 -0.45 9.70
CA VAL A 152 0.48 -0.74 11.11
C VAL A 152 -0.72 -1.48 11.71
N ALA A 153 -0.56 -2.09 12.88
CA ALA A 153 -1.67 -2.73 13.56
C ALA A 153 -2.82 -1.74 13.83
N PRO A 154 -4.09 -2.17 13.68
CA PRO A 154 -5.23 -1.32 13.97
C PRO A 154 -5.36 -1.04 15.47
N PRO A 155 -6.20 -0.07 15.88
CA PRO A 155 -6.62 0.06 17.28
C PRO A 155 -7.19 -1.27 17.80
N ALA A 156 -6.80 -1.69 19.00
CA ALA A 156 -7.28 -2.96 19.59
C ALA A 156 -8.84 -3.04 19.68
N ALA A 157 -9.49 -1.89 19.85
CA ALA A 157 -10.95 -1.78 19.90
C ALA A 157 -11.64 -2.15 18.56
N TRP A 158 -10.93 -2.15 17.43
CA TRP A 158 -11.50 -2.57 16.15
C TRP A 158 -11.55 -4.10 15.99
N GLY A 159 -10.84 -4.84 16.87
CA GLY A 159 -10.71 -6.30 16.75
C GLY A 159 -9.97 -6.71 15.48
N VAL A 160 -10.36 -7.84 14.91
CA VAL A 160 -9.85 -8.32 13.62
C VAL A 160 -10.52 -7.55 12.49
N ILE A 161 -9.73 -6.92 11.63
CA ILE A 161 -10.24 -6.20 10.45
C ILE A 161 -9.73 -6.83 9.16
N PRO A 162 -10.55 -6.90 8.08
CA PRO A 162 -10.11 -7.43 6.80
C PRO A 162 -9.14 -6.47 6.10
N THR A 163 -8.23 -7.05 5.28
CA THR A 163 -7.23 -6.26 4.54
C THR A 163 -7.81 -5.45 3.37
N PRO A 164 -8.90 -5.86 2.64
CA PRO A 164 -9.29 -5.12 1.44
C PRO A 164 -9.64 -3.64 1.68
N PRO A 165 -10.47 -3.23 2.66
CA PRO A 165 -10.73 -1.80 2.84
C PRO A 165 -9.56 -1.09 3.54
N PRO A 166 -8.91 -0.10 2.91
CA PRO A 166 -7.92 0.75 3.56
C PRO A 166 -8.57 1.61 4.64
N ARG A 167 -7.78 1.95 5.67
CA ARG A 167 -8.24 2.75 6.82
C ARG A 167 -7.14 3.68 7.31
N ARG A 168 -7.36 4.31 8.47
CA ARG A 168 -6.39 5.20 9.11
C ARG A 168 -5.05 4.52 9.43
N ASN A 169 -5.03 3.22 9.68
CA ASN A 169 -3.80 2.44 9.90
C ASN A 169 -3.04 2.09 8.61
N GLY A 170 -3.42 2.65 7.47
CA GLY A 170 -2.95 2.26 6.15
C GLY A 170 -3.77 1.09 5.61
N GLY A 171 -3.11 0.00 5.25
CA GLY A 171 -3.71 -1.19 4.64
C GLY A 171 -3.63 -1.12 3.13
N ASN A 172 -4.69 -1.56 2.48
CA ASN A 172 -4.80 -1.66 1.02
C ASN A 172 -5.05 -0.28 0.38
N MET A 173 -4.05 0.58 0.47
CA MET A 173 -4.14 1.96 -0.01
C MET A 173 -4.10 2.07 -1.53
N ASP A 174 -3.41 1.15 -2.21
CA ASP A 174 -3.23 1.09 -3.66
C ASP A 174 -2.77 2.42 -4.28
N ASN A 175 -1.90 3.11 -3.56
CA ASN A 175 -1.39 4.39 -4.03
C ASN A 175 -0.10 4.20 -4.83
N LYS A 176 -0.21 4.29 -6.16
CA LYS A 176 0.91 4.10 -7.09
C LYS A 176 2.05 5.12 -6.95
N GLU A 177 1.88 6.17 -6.15
CA GLU A 177 2.93 7.15 -5.86
C GLU A 177 3.90 6.67 -4.76
N LEU A 178 3.57 5.57 -4.04
CA LEU A 178 4.41 5.00 -2.97
C LEU A 178 5.52 4.09 -3.54
N VAL A 179 6.28 4.61 -4.47
CA VAL A 179 7.42 3.93 -5.11
C VAL A 179 8.73 4.11 -4.33
N ALA A 180 9.80 3.44 -4.74
CA ALA A 180 11.14 3.66 -4.19
C ALA A 180 11.54 5.15 -4.24
N GLY A 181 12.14 5.65 -3.16
CA GLY A 181 12.48 7.06 -2.97
C GLY A 181 11.37 7.90 -2.35
N THR A 182 10.24 7.30 -1.96
CA THR A 182 9.16 7.97 -1.23
C THR A 182 9.19 7.63 0.25
N THR A 183 8.59 8.49 1.08
CA THR A 183 8.40 8.27 2.50
C THR A 183 6.91 8.22 2.80
N LEU A 184 6.46 7.15 3.45
CA LEU A 184 5.09 6.99 3.96
C LEU A 184 5.09 7.22 5.48
N TYR A 185 4.07 7.90 5.97
CA TYR A 185 3.82 8.15 7.39
C TYR A 185 2.50 7.53 7.80
N LEU A 186 2.53 6.62 8.77
CA LEU A 186 1.34 5.96 9.31
C LEU A 186 1.15 6.29 10.80
N PRO A 187 -0.06 6.68 11.22
CA PRO A 187 -0.37 6.87 12.64
C PRO A 187 -0.28 5.53 13.39
N ILE A 188 0.44 5.49 14.50
CA ILE A 188 0.57 4.29 15.33
C ILE A 188 -0.61 4.21 16.29
N PHE A 189 -1.36 3.10 16.25
CA PHE A 189 -2.52 2.85 17.13
C PHE A 189 -2.23 1.81 18.21
N THR A 190 -1.19 1.00 18.04
CA THR A 190 -0.82 -0.09 18.94
C THR A 190 0.68 -0.03 19.21
N ASP A 191 1.08 -0.24 20.47
CA ASP A 191 2.50 -0.27 20.86
C ASP A 191 3.27 -1.27 19.97
N GLY A 192 4.50 -0.89 19.61
CA GLY A 192 5.31 -1.66 18.66
C GLY A 192 5.03 -1.34 17.19
N ALA A 193 4.03 -0.53 16.86
CA ALA A 193 3.54 -0.24 15.51
C ALA A 193 3.04 -1.49 14.76
N LEU A 194 3.78 -2.60 14.79
CA LEU A 194 3.44 -3.88 14.15
C LEU A 194 3.21 -3.72 12.64
N PHE A 195 4.25 -3.30 11.94
CA PHE A 195 4.21 -3.03 10.50
C PHE A 195 4.12 -4.31 9.68
N SER A 196 3.20 -4.35 8.72
CA SER A 196 3.05 -5.43 7.73
C SER A 196 2.97 -4.87 6.33
N VAL A 197 3.51 -5.62 5.35
CA VAL A 197 3.52 -5.24 3.94
C VAL A 197 3.14 -6.41 3.05
N GLY A 198 2.41 -6.15 1.98
CA GLY A 198 1.96 -7.16 1.03
C GLY A 198 1.44 -6.55 -0.25
N ASP A 199 0.76 -7.38 -1.07
CA ASP A 199 0.05 -6.89 -2.25
C ASP A 199 0.97 -6.12 -3.20
N GLY A 200 1.95 -6.82 -3.73
CA GLY A 200 2.94 -6.23 -4.62
C GLY A 200 2.35 -5.96 -5.99
N HIS A 201 2.38 -4.71 -6.41
CA HIS A 201 1.91 -4.25 -7.72
C HIS A 201 3.10 -3.94 -8.63
N GLY A 202 3.14 -4.54 -9.80
CA GLY A 202 4.14 -4.24 -10.83
C GLY A 202 3.86 -2.95 -11.60
N ALA A 203 2.59 -2.61 -11.74
CA ALA A 203 2.06 -1.36 -12.28
C ALA A 203 0.56 -1.26 -12.03
N GLN A 204 0.05 -0.02 -11.90
CA GLN A 204 -1.37 0.28 -11.72
C GLN A 204 -1.71 1.66 -12.31
N GLY A 205 -2.91 1.82 -12.85
CA GLY A 205 -3.52 3.11 -13.16
C GLY A 205 -4.27 3.69 -11.95
N ASP A 206 -4.49 5.01 -11.92
CA ASP A 206 -5.38 5.62 -10.94
C ASP A 206 -6.78 5.00 -11.03
N GLY A 207 -7.38 4.71 -9.88
CA GLY A 207 -8.69 4.10 -9.76
C GLY A 207 -8.69 2.58 -9.64
N GLU A 208 -7.65 1.86 -10.08
CA GLU A 208 -7.55 0.39 -10.04
C GLU A 208 -8.84 -0.31 -10.54
N VAL A 209 -9.37 0.17 -11.64
CA VAL A 209 -10.77 0.05 -12.04
C VAL A 209 -11.33 -1.36 -12.16
N CYS A 210 -10.51 -2.39 -12.37
CA CYS A 210 -10.97 -3.78 -12.46
C CYS A 210 -10.73 -4.61 -11.17
N VAL A 211 -10.36 -3.98 -10.05
CA VAL A 211 -10.06 -4.59 -8.74
C VAL A 211 -8.72 -5.31 -8.66
N SER A 212 -7.86 -5.12 -9.62
CA SER A 212 -6.56 -5.78 -9.68
C SER A 212 -5.60 -4.93 -10.51
N ALA A 213 -4.42 -4.70 -9.99
CA ALA A 213 -3.29 -4.14 -10.71
C ALA A 213 -2.59 -5.22 -11.59
N ILE A 214 -1.31 -5.07 -11.86
CA ILE A 214 -0.42 -6.18 -12.20
C ILE A 214 0.12 -6.72 -10.88
N GLU A 215 -0.58 -7.70 -10.32
CA GLU A 215 -0.28 -8.32 -9.06
C GLU A 215 0.97 -9.20 -9.15
N THR A 216 1.93 -9.06 -8.24
CA THR A 216 3.17 -9.85 -8.27
C THR A 216 3.84 -9.94 -6.89
N GLY A 217 4.83 -10.80 -6.74
CA GLY A 217 5.72 -10.78 -5.58
C GLY A 217 6.76 -9.67 -5.72
N LEU A 218 7.02 -8.95 -4.63
CA LEU A 218 8.02 -7.88 -4.57
C LEU A 218 9.00 -8.08 -3.40
N VAL A 219 10.17 -7.49 -3.52
CA VAL A 219 11.12 -7.30 -2.42
C VAL A 219 11.26 -5.80 -2.16
N GLY A 220 10.90 -5.36 -0.96
CA GLY A 220 11.05 -3.97 -0.52
C GLY A 220 12.14 -3.80 0.53
N THR A 221 12.89 -2.72 0.44
CA THR A 221 13.80 -2.29 1.51
C THR A 221 13.24 -1.03 2.14
N PHE A 222 13.00 -1.10 3.44
CA PHE A 222 12.38 -0.05 4.23
C PHE A 222 13.29 0.37 5.38
N ARG A 223 13.33 1.66 5.69
CA ARG A 223 13.81 2.14 6.97
C ARG A 223 12.59 2.54 7.79
N LEU A 224 12.46 1.99 8.99
CA LEU A 224 11.33 2.25 9.89
C LEU A 224 11.78 3.13 11.04
N THR A 225 11.24 4.35 11.15
CA THR A 225 11.63 5.34 12.16
C THR A 225 10.41 5.82 12.94
N ILE A 226 10.49 5.82 14.26
CA ILE A 226 9.48 6.41 15.11
C ILE A 226 9.61 7.93 15.07
N ARG A 227 8.49 8.62 14.87
CA ARG A 227 8.37 10.08 14.90
C ARG A 227 7.48 10.46 16.08
N ASP A 228 8.09 11.00 17.12
CA ASP A 228 7.41 11.54 18.31
C ASP A 228 7.06 13.02 18.18
N ASP A 229 7.66 13.69 17.19
CA ASP A 229 7.37 15.07 16.81
C ASP A 229 6.18 15.21 15.86
N LEU A 230 5.60 14.10 15.40
CA LEU A 230 4.51 14.06 14.43
C LEU A 230 3.38 13.16 14.92
N SER A 231 2.18 13.71 15.03
CA SER A 231 0.95 12.97 15.34
C SER A 231 -0.05 13.12 14.20
N LEU A 232 -0.34 12.03 13.52
CA LEU A 232 -1.26 12.00 12.38
C LEU A 232 -2.54 11.25 12.72
N GLU A 233 -3.63 11.65 12.08
CA GLU A 233 -4.89 10.87 12.11
C GLU A 233 -5.04 9.95 10.89
N TRP A 234 -4.41 10.32 9.78
CA TRP A 234 -4.51 9.64 8.49
C TRP A 234 -3.12 9.42 7.89
N PRO A 235 -2.95 8.42 7.03
CA PRO A 235 -1.74 8.25 6.25
C PRO A 235 -1.38 9.52 5.47
N ARG A 236 -0.09 9.82 5.44
CA ARG A 236 0.51 10.90 4.67
C ARG A 236 1.75 10.36 3.98
N ALA A 237 2.11 10.93 2.84
CA ALA A 237 3.37 10.56 2.20
C ALA A 237 4.08 11.79 1.62
N GLU A 238 5.32 11.60 1.28
CA GLU A 238 6.07 12.56 0.51
C GLU A 238 6.99 11.88 -0.50
N THR A 239 7.07 12.45 -1.68
CA THR A 239 8.08 12.13 -2.68
C THR A 239 9.22 13.16 -2.60
N PRO A 240 10.31 13.02 -3.37
CA PRO A 240 11.30 14.07 -3.46
C PRO A 240 10.73 15.45 -3.85
N THR A 241 9.60 15.47 -4.56
CA THR A 241 9.02 16.70 -5.13
C THR A 241 7.65 17.07 -4.58
N HIS A 242 6.87 16.14 -4.05
CA HIS A 242 5.49 16.38 -3.63
C HIS A 242 5.23 15.95 -2.19
N MET A 243 4.35 16.70 -1.53
CA MET A 243 3.62 16.25 -0.33
C MET A 243 2.33 15.57 -0.78
N ILE A 244 1.94 14.49 -0.11
CA ILE A 244 0.75 13.69 -0.44
C ILE A 244 -0.08 13.49 0.82
N THR A 245 -1.35 13.89 0.81
CA THR A 245 -2.34 13.53 1.82
C THR A 245 -3.31 12.51 1.26
N MET A 246 -3.78 11.59 2.11
CA MET A 246 -4.63 10.46 1.70
C MET A 246 -5.86 10.36 2.61
N ALA A 247 -6.96 9.90 2.03
CA ALA A 247 -8.17 9.56 2.78
C ALA A 247 -8.90 8.37 2.16
N PHE A 248 -9.61 7.62 2.99
CA PHE A 248 -10.32 6.41 2.61
C PHE A 248 -11.69 6.39 3.26
N ASP A 249 -12.74 6.25 2.45
CA ASP A 249 -14.13 6.18 2.87
C ASP A 249 -14.98 5.42 1.83
N PRO A 250 -16.10 4.80 2.20
CA PRO A 250 -17.05 4.29 1.21
C PRO A 250 -17.59 5.37 0.26
N ASP A 251 -17.66 6.62 0.72
CA ASP A 251 -18.03 7.79 -0.09
C ASP A 251 -16.78 8.51 -0.61
N LEU A 252 -16.72 8.71 -1.94
CA LEU A 252 -15.57 9.35 -2.58
C LEU A 252 -15.50 10.85 -2.25
N ASP A 253 -16.65 11.52 -2.09
CA ASP A 253 -16.71 12.94 -1.76
C ASP A 253 -16.21 13.19 -0.33
N ASP A 254 -16.48 12.28 0.60
CA ASP A 254 -15.93 12.34 1.95
C ASP A 254 -14.41 12.14 1.96
N CYS A 255 -13.89 11.26 1.10
CA CYS A 255 -12.44 11.13 0.91
C CYS A 255 -11.82 12.46 0.45
N VAL A 256 -12.45 13.14 -0.52
CA VAL A 256 -11.98 14.45 -1.03
C VAL A 256 -11.89 15.48 0.09
N VAL A 257 -12.94 15.59 0.89
CA VAL A 257 -13.01 16.56 2.00
C VAL A 257 -11.90 16.30 3.03
N VAL A 258 -11.67 15.05 3.40
CA VAL A 258 -10.66 14.69 4.40
C VAL A 258 -9.25 14.92 3.85
N ALA A 259 -8.95 14.52 2.61
CA ALA A 259 -7.64 14.72 2.00
C ALA A 259 -7.30 16.22 1.86
N LEU A 260 -8.27 17.04 1.45
CA LEU A 260 -8.12 18.50 1.33
C LEU A 260 -7.86 19.16 2.69
N ARG A 261 -8.62 18.80 3.73
CA ARG A 261 -8.43 19.36 5.08
C ARG A 261 -7.02 19.11 5.60
N GLN A 262 -6.52 17.90 5.43
CA GLN A 262 -5.15 17.55 5.81
C GLN A 262 -4.11 18.41 5.06
N MET A 263 -4.28 18.61 3.75
CA MET A 263 -3.32 19.41 2.96
C MET A 263 -3.41 20.90 3.31
N LEU A 264 -4.60 21.41 3.61
CA LEU A 264 -4.76 22.78 4.14
C LEU A 264 -3.94 22.97 5.42
N ASP A 265 -4.02 22.02 6.34
CA ASP A 265 -3.29 22.08 7.59
C ASP A 265 -1.76 21.99 7.35
N VAL A 266 -1.32 21.16 6.40
CA VAL A 266 0.10 21.10 5.95
C VAL A 266 0.56 22.44 5.40
N VAL A 267 -0.20 23.05 4.50
CA VAL A 267 0.17 24.34 3.88
C VAL A 267 0.24 25.44 4.93
N CYS A 268 -0.79 25.57 5.79
CA CYS A 268 -0.81 26.58 6.83
C CYS A 268 0.31 26.40 7.88
N ALA A 269 0.70 25.16 8.18
CA ALA A 269 1.81 24.89 9.09
C ALA A 269 3.20 25.16 8.47
N ALA A 270 3.33 24.98 7.16
CA ALA A 270 4.60 25.11 6.44
C ALA A 270 4.85 26.53 5.90
N THR A 271 3.83 27.37 5.83
CA THR A 271 3.90 28.70 5.19
C THR A 271 3.27 29.79 6.07
N SER A 272 3.36 31.04 5.67
CA SER A 272 2.65 32.17 6.30
C SER A 272 1.24 32.38 5.75
N LEU A 273 0.74 31.51 4.85
CA LEU A 273 -0.56 31.66 4.24
C LEU A 273 -1.69 31.42 5.25
N ASP A 274 -2.70 32.27 5.20
CA ASP A 274 -3.94 32.01 5.91
C ASP A 274 -4.73 30.88 5.23
N ARG A 275 -5.80 30.42 5.86
CA ARG A 275 -6.58 29.29 5.39
C ARG A 275 -7.29 29.53 4.05
N TYR A 276 -7.68 30.77 3.74
CA TYR A 276 -8.28 31.14 2.45
C TYR A 276 -7.24 31.14 1.33
N GLN A 277 -6.06 31.69 1.60
CA GLN A 277 -4.92 31.69 0.67
C GLN A 277 -4.45 30.27 0.40
N ALA A 278 -4.31 29.43 1.43
CA ALA A 278 -3.97 28.02 1.31
C ALA A 278 -4.99 27.26 0.47
N TYR A 279 -6.30 27.49 0.68
CA TYR A 279 -7.34 26.84 -0.11
C TYR A 279 -7.32 27.29 -1.57
N THR A 280 -7.08 28.58 -1.83
CA THR A 280 -6.87 29.10 -3.19
C THR A 280 -5.66 28.43 -3.86
N LEU A 281 -4.53 28.31 -3.14
CA LEU A 281 -3.34 27.61 -3.63
C LEU A 281 -3.66 26.16 -4.02
N LEU A 282 -4.36 25.42 -3.19
CA LEU A 282 -4.75 24.03 -3.49
C LEU A 282 -5.65 23.91 -4.72
N SER A 283 -6.50 24.92 -4.97
CA SER A 283 -7.38 24.95 -6.15
C SER A 283 -6.62 25.15 -7.46
N VAL A 284 -5.50 25.86 -7.44
CA VAL A 284 -4.76 26.21 -8.66
C VAL A 284 -3.47 25.40 -8.87
N ALA A 285 -3.01 24.68 -7.84
CA ALA A 285 -1.74 23.95 -7.87
C ALA A 285 -1.77 22.55 -7.25
N GLY A 286 -2.85 22.17 -6.58
CA GLY A 286 -3.01 20.85 -5.98
C GLY A 286 -3.67 19.87 -6.95
N ASP A 287 -3.08 18.68 -7.11
CA ASP A 287 -3.63 17.60 -7.95
C ASP A 287 -4.40 16.61 -7.09
N LEU A 288 -5.73 16.68 -7.12
CA LEU A 288 -6.61 15.72 -6.47
C LEU A 288 -6.84 14.52 -7.39
N ARG A 289 -6.51 13.32 -6.91
CA ARG A 289 -6.59 12.09 -7.69
C ARG A 289 -7.39 11.01 -6.99
N VAL A 290 -8.11 10.20 -7.75
CA VAL A 290 -8.78 9.00 -7.26
C VAL A 290 -7.76 7.87 -7.21
N THR A 291 -7.40 7.43 -6.01
CA THR A 291 -6.37 6.40 -5.80
C THR A 291 -6.87 5.03 -6.26
N GLN A 292 -7.99 4.59 -5.72
CA GLN A 292 -8.73 3.38 -6.12
C GLN A 292 -10.23 3.52 -5.76
N VAL A 293 -11.10 2.75 -6.44
CA VAL A 293 -12.57 2.79 -6.25
C VAL A 293 -13.17 1.42 -5.96
N VAL A 294 -12.35 0.42 -5.63
CA VAL A 294 -12.73 -1.01 -5.70
C VAL A 294 -12.64 -1.78 -4.38
N ASN A 295 -12.11 -1.18 -3.31
CA ASN A 295 -11.76 -1.89 -2.07
C ASN A 295 -12.80 -1.77 -0.94
N GLY A 296 -14.04 -1.42 -1.27
CA GLY A 296 -15.07 -1.12 -0.27
C GLY A 296 -14.93 0.31 0.25
N ASN A 297 -13.84 0.64 0.95
CA ASN A 297 -13.43 2.03 1.12
C ASN A 297 -12.67 2.46 -0.14
N LYS A 298 -13.14 3.52 -0.78
CA LYS A 298 -12.44 4.17 -1.89
C LYS A 298 -11.28 5.00 -1.36
N GLY A 299 -10.36 5.41 -2.22
CA GLY A 299 -9.22 6.22 -1.84
C GLY A 299 -9.06 7.46 -2.70
N VAL A 300 -8.75 8.58 -2.06
CA VAL A 300 -8.31 9.82 -2.71
C VAL A 300 -6.96 10.21 -2.17
N HIS A 301 -6.08 10.70 -3.03
CA HIS A 301 -4.87 11.38 -2.61
C HIS A 301 -4.76 12.74 -3.27
N LEU A 302 -4.26 13.72 -2.51
CA LEU A 302 -3.97 15.06 -2.97
C LEU A 302 -2.47 15.28 -2.98
N MET A 303 -1.92 15.68 -4.12
CA MET A 303 -0.50 15.97 -4.31
C MET A 303 -0.28 17.46 -4.43
N LEU A 304 0.69 18.00 -3.68
CA LEU A 304 1.14 19.37 -3.79
C LEU A 304 2.66 19.41 -3.94
N ASP A 305 3.16 20.12 -4.96
CA ASP A 305 4.59 20.32 -5.16
C ASP A 305 5.19 21.06 -3.96
N LYS A 306 6.27 20.51 -3.39
CA LYS A 306 6.96 21.04 -2.21
C LYS A 306 7.55 22.46 -2.42
N ARG A 307 7.67 22.90 -3.67
CA ARG A 307 8.06 24.31 -3.96
C ARG A 307 7.11 25.31 -3.33
N TYR A 308 5.83 24.94 -3.18
CA TYR A 308 4.79 25.77 -2.57
C TYR A 308 4.74 25.70 -1.05
N LEU A 309 5.52 24.82 -0.42
CA LEU A 309 5.65 24.68 1.03
C LEU A 309 6.90 25.36 1.60
N ARG A 310 7.67 26.03 0.77
CA ARG A 310 8.86 26.79 1.21
C ARG A 310 8.41 28.21 1.58
N HIS A 311 8.92 28.71 2.69
CA HIS A 311 8.77 30.14 3.01
C HIS A 311 9.41 30.96 1.86
N ALA A 312 8.65 31.93 1.33
CA ALA A 312 9.15 32.91 0.39
C ALA A 312 10.13 33.86 1.08
#